data_da34e715b16b53073a0838871f61a6ee
#
_entry.id   da34e715b16b53073a0838871f61a6ee
#
_cell.length_a   1.000
_cell.length_b   1.000
_cell.length_c   1.000
_cell.angle_alpha   90.00
_cell.angle_beta   90.00
_cell.angle_gamma   90.00
#
_symmetry.space_group_name_H-M   'P 1'
#
loop_
_entity.id
_entity.type
_entity.pdbx_description
1 polymer ?
#
loop_
_entity_poly.entity_id
_entity_poly.type
_entity_poly.pdbx_seq_one_letter_code
_entity_poly.pdbx_strand_id
1 'polypeptide(L)'
;MKKCIAIVLAVLLLVGLTACAKPQSTDLLKTIQERGTIIVAMEGTWAPWTYHDESNALVGYDVEVAQAIAAKLGVEAQFVEGEWDGLLSGLSAGRYDIMVNGVDITEGRQEVYDFSVPYAYNRTAVITAADNNSITKLEDLAGKNTANTISSTYATLAEQYGAKVTGVDDLNQTFELLLSGRIDATLNAEMTYYDYMKAHPEAPIKIAVLTQDANRIGIPMRKGAETASLREAVDKALQELAADGTLSALSIKYFGTDNSKP
;
A
#
# COMPACT_ATOMS: atom_id res chain seq x y z
N MET A 1 -63.72 -16.86 -19.57
CA MET A 1 -62.62 -17.64 -20.07
C MET A 1 -61.38 -16.76 -20.44
N LYS A 2 -61.49 -15.65 -21.19
CA LYS A 2 -60.37 -14.81 -21.58
C LYS A 2 -59.67 -14.11 -20.40
N LYS A 3 -60.38 -13.77 -19.30
CA LYS A 3 -59.73 -13.15 -18.09
C LYS A 3 -58.98 -14.13 -17.22
N CYS A 4 -59.34 -15.40 -17.18
CA CYS A 4 -58.63 -16.43 -16.40
C CYS A 4 -57.32 -16.86 -17.08
N ILE A 5 -57.25 -16.82 -18.42
CA ILE A 5 -56.03 -17.14 -19.19
C ILE A 5 -54.99 -16.07 -19.02
N ALA A 6 -55.38 -14.78 -18.94
CA ALA A 6 -54.46 -13.67 -18.73
C ALA A 6 -53.81 -13.70 -17.34
N ILE A 7 -54.52 -14.15 -16.30
CA ILE A 7 -53.99 -14.26 -14.92
C ILE A 7 -53.02 -15.43 -14.81
N VAL A 8 -53.28 -16.56 -15.48
CA VAL A 8 -52.36 -17.72 -15.48
C VAL A 8 -51.06 -17.40 -16.23
N LEU A 9 -51.11 -16.65 -17.34
CA LEU A 9 -49.90 -16.19 -18.04
C LEU A 9 -49.10 -15.16 -17.24
N ALA A 10 -49.74 -14.28 -16.46
CA ALA A 10 -49.03 -13.33 -15.60
C ALA A 10 -48.35 -14.00 -14.42
N VAL A 11 -48.93 -15.06 -13.84
CA VAL A 11 -48.32 -15.84 -12.75
C VAL A 11 -47.13 -16.68 -13.25
N LEU A 12 -47.21 -17.22 -14.47
CA LEU A 12 -46.10 -17.96 -15.10
C LEU A 12 -44.92 -17.06 -15.46
N LEU A 13 -45.15 -15.79 -15.78
CA LEU A 13 -44.07 -14.80 -16.02
C LEU A 13 -43.38 -14.33 -14.71
N LEU A 14 -44.06 -14.33 -13.58
CA LEU A 14 -43.50 -13.98 -12.28
C LEU A 14 -42.65 -15.11 -11.66
N VAL A 15 -42.88 -16.36 -12.01
CA VAL A 15 -42.08 -17.51 -11.54
C VAL A 15 -40.79 -17.70 -12.34
N GLY A 16 -40.69 -17.11 -13.55
CA GLY A 16 -39.50 -17.19 -14.40
C GLY A 16 -38.37 -16.22 -14.04
N LEU A 17 -38.57 -15.28 -13.11
CA LEU A 17 -37.58 -14.27 -12.71
C LEU A 17 -36.75 -14.61 -11.44
N THR A 18 -36.99 -15.77 -10.85
CA THR A 18 -36.09 -16.33 -9.83
C THR A 18 -34.96 -17.13 -10.48
N ALA A 19 -34.43 -16.63 -11.62
CA ALA A 19 -33.26 -17.20 -12.25
C ALA A 19 -32.05 -16.94 -11.37
N CYS A 20 -31.62 -17.96 -10.63
CA CYS A 20 -30.25 -18.30 -10.27
C CYS A 20 -29.30 -17.10 -9.99
N ALA A 21 -29.59 -16.29 -8.99
CA ALA A 21 -28.51 -15.68 -8.25
C ALA A 21 -27.81 -16.85 -7.55
N LYS A 22 -26.65 -17.31 -8.08
CA LYS A 22 -25.74 -18.16 -7.30
C LYS A 22 -25.58 -17.47 -5.95
N PRO A 23 -25.72 -18.17 -4.81
CA PRO A 23 -25.41 -17.56 -3.53
C PRO A 23 -23.98 -17.00 -3.63
N GLN A 24 -23.85 -15.69 -3.49
CA GLN A 24 -22.56 -15.03 -3.51
C GLN A 24 -21.76 -15.61 -2.34
N SER A 25 -20.61 -16.18 -2.62
CA SER A 25 -19.75 -16.73 -1.57
C SER A 25 -19.47 -15.64 -0.56
N THR A 26 -19.61 -15.93 0.72
CA THR A 26 -19.13 -15.03 1.78
C THR A 26 -17.60 -15.10 1.91
N ASP A 27 -16.94 -16.04 1.24
CA ASP A 27 -15.51 -16.23 1.18
C ASP A 27 -14.92 -15.39 0.04
N LEU A 28 -14.07 -14.42 0.43
CA LEU A 28 -13.50 -13.45 -0.52
C LEU A 28 -12.51 -14.11 -1.48
N LEU A 29 -11.70 -15.07 -1.03
CA LEU A 29 -10.77 -15.79 -1.91
C LEU A 29 -11.52 -16.52 -3.02
N LYS A 30 -12.61 -17.21 -2.67
CA LYS A 30 -13.44 -17.90 -3.66
C LYS A 30 -14.07 -16.92 -4.64
N THR A 31 -14.55 -15.77 -4.16
CA THR A 31 -15.09 -14.69 -5.01
C THR A 31 -14.03 -14.17 -5.98
N ILE A 32 -12.78 -13.95 -5.53
CA ILE A 32 -11.64 -13.54 -6.34
C ILE A 32 -11.33 -14.59 -7.40
N GLN A 33 -11.27 -15.87 -7.02
CA GLN A 33 -10.99 -16.97 -7.95
C GLN A 33 -12.10 -17.16 -9.00
N GLU A 34 -13.38 -17.05 -8.62
CA GLU A 34 -14.50 -17.10 -9.54
C GLU A 34 -14.53 -15.91 -10.51
N ARG A 35 -14.09 -14.73 -10.06
CA ARG A 35 -13.95 -13.52 -10.88
C ARG A 35 -12.72 -13.58 -11.80
N GLY A 36 -11.69 -14.34 -11.42
CA GLY A 36 -10.41 -14.45 -12.12
C GLY A 36 -9.47 -13.27 -11.93
N THR A 37 -9.82 -12.31 -11.04
CA THR A 37 -8.99 -11.12 -10.77
C THR A 37 -8.98 -10.79 -9.28
N ILE A 38 -7.84 -10.30 -8.78
CA ILE A 38 -7.72 -9.66 -7.46
C ILE A 38 -7.54 -8.16 -7.62
N ILE A 39 -8.36 -7.37 -6.93
CA ILE A 39 -8.31 -5.90 -6.98
C ILE A 39 -7.32 -5.42 -5.93
N VAL A 40 -6.25 -4.77 -6.37
CA VAL A 40 -5.13 -4.31 -5.55
C VAL A 40 -5.09 -2.80 -5.54
N ALA A 41 -5.18 -2.19 -4.36
CA ALA A 41 -5.05 -0.74 -4.19
C ALA A 41 -3.59 -0.33 -3.97
N MET A 42 -3.18 0.79 -4.56
CA MET A 42 -1.87 1.42 -4.38
C MET A 42 -1.87 2.89 -4.82
N GLU A 43 -0.80 3.64 -4.51
CA GLU A 43 -0.73 5.06 -4.89
C GLU A 43 -0.38 5.28 -6.36
N GLY A 44 0.63 4.57 -6.89
CA GLY A 44 1.17 4.83 -8.23
C GLY A 44 2.05 6.08 -8.34
N THR A 45 2.33 6.77 -7.23
CA THR A 45 3.12 8.02 -7.18
C THR A 45 4.29 7.97 -6.18
N TRP A 46 4.60 6.79 -5.64
CA TRP A 46 5.60 6.59 -4.60
C TRP A 46 6.74 5.65 -5.06
N ALA A 47 7.70 6.19 -5.80
CA ALA A 47 8.89 5.45 -6.22
C ALA A 47 9.81 5.11 -5.01
N PRO A 48 10.46 3.94 -5.01
CA PRO A 48 10.41 2.85 -6.01
C PRO A 48 9.39 1.75 -5.67
N TRP A 49 8.42 2.02 -4.78
CA TRP A 49 7.40 1.07 -4.34
C TRP A 49 6.29 0.88 -5.37
N THR A 50 5.62 1.98 -5.74
CA THR A 50 4.55 2.03 -6.76
C THR A 50 4.67 3.34 -7.53
N TYR A 51 4.93 3.31 -8.83
CA TYR A 51 5.10 4.53 -9.63
C TYR A 51 4.92 4.25 -11.12
N HIS A 52 4.81 5.31 -11.91
CA HIS A 52 4.79 5.21 -13.36
C HIS A 52 6.20 5.47 -13.92
N ASP A 53 6.65 4.57 -14.80
CA ASP A 53 7.92 4.73 -15.51
C ASP A 53 7.81 5.75 -16.67
N GLU A 54 8.90 5.96 -17.42
CA GLU A 54 8.94 6.89 -18.55
C GLU A 54 7.95 6.53 -19.68
N SER A 55 7.52 5.26 -19.75
CA SER A 55 6.49 4.81 -20.70
C SER A 55 5.06 4.98 -20.18
N ASN A 56 4.92 5.52 -18.97
CA ASN A 56 3.67 5.61 -18.21
C ASN A 56 3.08 4.26 -17.83
N ALA A 57 3.93 3.23 -17.70
CA ALA A 57 3.52 1.94 -17.15
C ALA A 57 3.63 1.94 -15.62
N LEU A 58 2.61 1.41 -14.94
CA LEU A 58 2.64 1.23 -13.49
C LEU A 58 3.66 0.13 -13.15
N VAL A 59 4.68 0.49 -12.39
CA VAL A 59 5.81 -0.37 -12.01
C VAL A 59 6.19 -0.13 -10.54
N GLY A 60 7.08 -0.95 -10.01
CA GLY A 60 7.60 -0.82 -8.66
C GLY A 60 7.64 -2.16 -7.91
N TYR A 61 8.31 -2.14 -6.76
CA TYR A 61 8.44 -3.32 -5.92
C TYR A 61 7.08 -3.94 -5.58
N ASP A 62 6.16 -3.13 -5.09
CA ASP A 62 4.82 -3.58 -4.66
C ASP A 62 3.94 -4.02 -5.82
N VAL A 63 4.12 -3.42 -7.00
CA VAL A 63 3.40 -3.83 -8.22
C VAL A 63 3.78 -5.26 -8.59
N GLU A 64 5.10 -5.57 -8.63
CA GLU A 64 5.55 -6.92 -8.99
C GLU A 64 5.29 -7.93 -7.88
N VAL A 65 5.35 -7.55 -6.61
CA VAL A 65 4.94 -8.42 -5.48
C VAL A 65 3.45 -8.77 -5.61
N ALA A 66 2.59 -7.79 -5.90
CA ALA A 66 1.16 -8.03 -6.09
C ALA A 66 0.87 -8.95 -7.30
N GLN A 67 1.58 -8.75 -8.41
CA GLN A 67 1.50 -9.64 -9.58
C GLN A 67 1.94 -11.07 -9.27
N ALA A 68 3.04 -11.21 -8.52
CA ALA A 68 3.54 -12.53 -8.11
C ALA A 68 2.55 -13.25 -7.17
N ILE A 69 1.93 -12.53 -6.23
CA ILE A 69 0.86 -13.07 -5.36
C ILE A 69 -0.33 -13.51 -6.22
N ALA A 70 -0.82 -12.65 -7.13
CA ALA A 70 -1.94 -12.97 -8.00
C ALA A 70 -1.70 -14.23 -8.82
N ALA A 71 -0.47 -14.38 -9.37
CA ALA A 71 -0.05 -15.59 -10.09
C ALA A 71 -0.09 -16.85 -9.20
N LYS A 72 0.36 -16.76 -7.94
CA LYS A 72 0.25 -17.87 -6.96
C LYS A 72 -1.20 -18.22 -6.60
N LEU A 73 -2.10 -17.24 -6.62
CA LEU A 73 -3.54 -17.43 -6.41
C LEU A 73 -4.27 -17.97 -7.67
N GLY A 74 -3.61 -17.98 -8.83
CA GLY A 74 -4.19 -18.40 -10.11
C GLY A 74 -5.14 -17.36 -10.72
N VAL A 75 -4.93 -16.08 -10.46
CA VAL A 75 -5.74 -14.94 -10.93
C VAL A 75 -4.87 -13.82 -11.48
N GLU A 76 -5.46 -12.82 -12.12
CA GLU A 76 -4.78 -11.60 -12.56
C GLU A 76 -4.88 -10.48 -11.52
N ALA A 77 -3.83 -9.65 -11.38
CA ALA A 77 -3.87 -8.45 -10.57
C ALA A 77 -4.51 -7.31 -11.36
N GLN A 78 -5.56 -6.70 -10.80
CA GLN A 78 -6.15 -5.47 -11.30
C GLN A 78 -5.82 -4.33 -10.33
N PHE A 79 -5.07 -3.34 -10.79
CA PHE A 79 -4.63 -2.22 -9.96
C PHE A 79 -5.65 -1.09 -9.95
N VAL A 80 -5.82 -0.49 -8.77
CA VAL A 80 -6.61 0.72 -8.56
C VAL A 80 -5.75 1.72 -7.82
N GLU A 81 -5.46 2.82 -8.49
CA GLU A 81 -4.64 3.89 -7.95
C GLU A 81 -5.47 4.94 -7.21
N GLY A 82 -4.88 5.56 -6.20
CA GLY A 82 -5.52 6.62 -5.42
C GLY A 82 -4.58 7.24 -4.40
N GLU A 83 -5.00 8.35 -3.81
CA GLU A 83 -4.26 9.01 -2.74
C GLU A 83 -4.24 8.17 -1.46
N TRP A 84 -3.11 8.16 -0.75
CA TRP A 84 -2.88 7.36 0.45
C TRP A 84 -4.02 7.43 1.46
N ASP A 85 -4.47 8.66 1.80
CA ASP A 85 -5.50 8.85 2.84
C ASP A 85 -6.86 8.22 2.47
N GLY A 86 -7.11 8.02 1.17
CA GLY A 86 -8.31 7.35 0.65
C GLY A 86 -8.21 5.83 0.55
N LEU A 87 -7.00 5.27 0.43
CA LEU A 87 -6.81 3.84 0.13
C LEU A 87 -7.25 2.92 1.27
N LEU A 88 -6.80 3.18 2.51
CA LEU A 88 -7.19 2.36 3.67
C LEU A 88 -8.69 2.43 3.95
N SER A 89 -9.30 3.62 3.83
CA SER A 89 -10.76 3.76 3.97
C SER A 89 -11.53 3.05 2.87
N GLY A 90 -11.01 3.07 1.64
CA GLY A 90 -11.53 2.32 0.50
C GLY A 90 -11.46 0.81 0.70
N LEU A 91 -10.37 0.30 1.31
CA LEU A 91 -10.22 -1.09 1.70
C LEU A 91 -11.29 -1.50 2.72
N SER A 92 -11.48 -0.70 3.77
CA SER A 92 -12.55 -0.92 4.77
C SER A 92 -13.94 -0.96 4.14
N ALA A 93 -14.19 -0.11 3.14
CA ALA A 93 -15.46 -0.05 2.41
C ALA A 93 -15.63 -1.18 1.37
N GLY A 94 -14.63 -2.07 1.21
CA GLY A 94 -14.68 -3.17 0.25
C GLY A 94 -14.54 -2.76 -1.21
N ARG A 95 -13.94 -1.60 -1.49
CA ARG A 95 -13.67 -1.15 -2.86
C ARG A 95 -12.56 -1.96 -3.52
N TYR A 96 -11.67 -2.52 -2.71
CA TYR A 96 -10.52 -3.34 -3.10
C TYR A 96 -10.50 -4.63 -2.30
N ASP A 97 -9.80 -5.64 -2.79
CA ASP A 97 -9.61 -6.89 -2.05
C ASP A 97 -8.44 -6.77 -1.06
N ILE A 98 -7.33 -6.20 -1.50
CA ILE A 98 -6.10 -5.96 -0.71
C ILE A 98 -5.50 -4.59 -1.06
N MET A 99 -4.60 -4.10 -0.23
CA MET A 99 -3.75 -2.94 -0.52
C MET A 99 -2.28 -3.37 -0.45
N VAL A 100 -1.51 -3.10 -1.51
CA VAL A 100 -0.07 -3.35 -1.57
C VAL A 100 0.61 -2.02 -1.87
N ASN A 101 1.14 -1.38 -0.82
CA ASN A 101 1.68 0.00 -0.88
C ASN A 101 2.59 0.29 0.31
N GLY A 102 3.58 -0.57 0.57
CA GLY A 102 4.56 -0.37 1.64
C GLY A 102 3.92 -0.15 3.01
N VAL A 103 2.82 -0.85 3.33
CA VAL A 103 2.03 -0.53 4.52
C VAL A 103 2.67 -1.08 5.79
N ASP A 104 3.11 -0.19 6.68
CA ASP A 104 3.63 -0.56 7.99
C ASP A 104 2.61 -1.32 8.82
N ILE A 105 3.01 -2.46 9.38
CA ILE A 105 2.25 -3.23 10.36
C ILE A 105 2.39 -2.54 11.71
N THR A 106 1.37 -1.79 12.13
CA THR A 106 1.33 -1.13 13.44
C THR A 106 0.19 -1.68 14.29
N GLU A 107 0.30 -1.55 15.62
CA GLU A 107 -0.76 -1.98 16.54
C GLU A 107 -2.11 -1.31 16.20
N GLY A 108 -2.12 0.02 15.99
CA GLY A 108 -3.35 0.74 15.65
C GLY A 108 -3.98 0.27 14.33
N ARG A 109 -3.16 -0.03 13.32
CA ARG A 109 -3.69 -0.58 12.05
C ARG A 109 -4.18 -2.02 12.22
N GLN A 110 -3.53 -2.83 13.06
CA GLN A 110 -3.97 -4.19 13.38
C GLN A 110 -5.28 -4.24 14.18
N GLU A 111 -5.70 -3.15 14.83
CA GLU A 111 -7.04 -3.07 15.42
C GLU A 111 -8.13 -3.04 14.37
N VAL A 112 -7.86 -2.47 13.20
CA VAL A 112 -8.84 -2.26 12.12
C VAL A 112 -8.71 -3.27 10.98
N TYR A 113 -7.49 -3.69 10.66
CA TYR A 113 -7.17 -4.57 9.53
C TYR A 113 -6.51 -5.86 9.99
N ASP A 114 -6.73 -6.93 9.25
CA ASP A 114 -5.87 -8.10 9.28
C ASP A 114 -4.70 -7.89 8.32
N PHE A 115 -3.50 -8.31 8.70
CA PHE A 115 -2.29 -8.18 7.89
C PHE A 115 -1.77 -9.55 7.46
N SER A 116 -1.11 -9.59 6.32
CA SER A 116 -0.26 -10.71 5.93
C SER A 116 0.98 -10.82 6.84
N VAL A 117 1.73 -11.92 6.70
CA VAL A 117 3.14 -11.95 7.13
C VAL A 117 3.92 -10.82 6.46
N PRO A 118 4.98 -10.27 7.09
CA PRO A 118 5.80 -9.24 6.46
C PRO A 118 6.46 -9.75 5.17
N TYR A 119 6.49 -8.89 4.14
CA TYR A 119 7.17 -9.17 2.87
C TYR A 119 8.35 -8.24 2.58
N ALA A 120 8.48 -7.16 3.37
CA ALA A 120 9.60 -6.23 3.31
C ALA A 120 9.84 -5.60 4.69
N TYR A 121 11.03 -5.01 4.83
CA TYR A 121 11.48 -4.28 6.02
C TYR A 121 12.10 -2.97 5.58
N ASN A 122 11.77 -1.86 6.26
CA ASN A 122 12.19 -0.54 5.86
C ASN A 122 12.42 0.36 7.06
N ARG A 123 13.55 1.09 7.08
CA ARG A 123 13.80 2.11 8.10
C ARG A 123 13.23 3.45 7.68
N THR A 124 12.81 4.24 8.67
CA THR A 124 12.37 5.61 8.45
C THR A 124 13.57 6.55 8.44
N ALA A 125 13.71 7.31 7.36
CA ALA A 125 14.69 8.36 7.20
C ALA A 125 14.04 9.73 7.49
N VAL A 126 14.72 10.56 8.29
CA VAL A 126 14.46 12.00 8.38
C VAL A 126 15.34 12.68 7.33
N ILE A 127 14.72 13.26 6.33
CA ILE A 127 15.38 13.88 5.18
C ILE A 127 15.34 15.39 5.36
N THR A 128 16.49 16.04 5.22
CA THR A 128 16.67 17.50 5.39
C THR A 128 17.44 18.09 4.21
N ALA A 129 17.48 19.42 4.12
CA ALA A 129 18.45 20.10 3.29
C ALA A 129 19.88 19.68 3.69
N ALA A 130 20.81 19.60 2.73
CA ALA A 130 22.18 19.11 2.95
C ALA A 130 22.97 19.96 3.94
N ASP A 131 22.71 21.25 4.01
CA ASP A 131 23.34 22.22 4.91
C ASP A 131 22.64 22.32 6.29
N ASN A 132 21.50 21.65 6.47
CA ASN A 132 20.82 21.61 7.78
C ASN A 132 21.60 20.74 8.77
N ASN A 133 22.16 21.36 9.81
CA ASN A 133 22.87 20.68 10.90
C ASN A 133 22.10 20.77 12.23
N SER A 134 20.85 21.23 12.22
CA SER A 134 20.04 21.39 13.43
C SER A 134 19.24 20.15 13.79
N ILE A 135 19.15 19.15 12.89
CA ILE A 135 18.46 17.87 13.11
C ILE A 135 19.51 16.77 12.99
N THR A 136 19.81 16.10 14.10
CA THR A 136 20.81 15.03 14.24
C THR A 136 20.26 13.79 14.95
N LYS A 137 19.09 13.91 15.55
CA LYS A 137 18.32 12.86 16.22
C LYS A 137 16.82 13.19 16.14
N LEU A 138 15.96 12.23 16.42
CA LEU A 138 14.50 12.41 16.30
C LEU A 138 13.97 13.51 17.23
N GLU A 139 14.54 13.69 18.44
CA GLU A 139 14.11 14.73 19.39
C GLU A 139 14.34 16.15 18.86
N ASP A 140 15.25 16.33 17.88
CA ASP A 140 15.50 17.65 17.28
C ASP A 140 14.36 18.07 16.31
N LEU A 141 13.39 17.18 16.04
CA LEU A 141 12.16 17.51 15.30
C LEU A 141 11.21 18.41 16.09
N ALA A 142 11.40 18.55 17.41
CA ALA A 142 10.54 19.38 18.25
C ALA A 142 10.45 20.83 17.73
N GLY A 143 9.21 21.25 17.40
CA GLY A 143 8.91 22.58 16.86
C GLY A 143 9.30 22.81 15.40
N LYS A 144 9.91 21.82 14.71
CA LYS A 144 10.23 21.89 13.28
C LYS A 144 8.99 21.75 12.42
N ASN A 145 9.03 22.32 11.22
CA ASN A 145 7.99 22.14 10.22
C ASN A 145 8.34 20.95 9.34
N THR A 146 7.42 20.00 9.20
CA THR A 146 7.55 18.83 8.32
C THR A 146 6.35 18.75 7.37
N ALA A 147 6.44 17.95 6.33
CA ALA A 147 5.31 17.65 5.45
C ALA A 147 5.28 16.16 5.15
N ASN A 148 4.09 15.57 5.27
CA ASN A 148 3.81 14.15 4.99
C ASN A 148 2.32 13.96 4.68
N THR A 149 1.94 12.85 4.08
CA THR A 149 0.54 12.41 4.02
C THR A 149 0.05 12.13 5.45
N ILE A 150 -1.12 12.69 5.82
CA ILE A 150 -1.52 12.83 7.24
C ILE A 150 -1.70 11.48 7.94
N SER A 151 -2.30 10.48 7.31
CA SER A 151 -2.51 9.16 7.94
C SER A 151 -1.29 8.23 7.86
N SER A 152 -0.13 8.75 7.40
CA SER A 152 1.10 7.97 7.34
C SER A 152 1.76 7.77 8.71
N THR A 153 2.52 6.68 8.84
CA THR A 153 3.38 6.46 10.02
C THR A 153 4.49 7.50 10.12
N TYR A 154 4.87 8.12 9.01
CA TYR A 154 5.84 9.19 8.93
C TYR A 154 5.32 10.48 9.59
N ALA A 155 4.08 10.88 9.29
CA ALA A 155 3.42 11.99 9.96
C ALA A 155 3.29 11.72 11.46
N THR A 156 2.80 10.54 11.83
CA THR A 156 2.65 10.12 13.23
C THR A 156 3.99 10.19 13.98
N LEU A 157 5.08 9.69 13.38
CA LEU A 157 6.40 9.73 13.99
C LEU A 157 6.89 11.17 14.17
N ALA A 158 6.72 12.03 13.16
CA ALA A 158 7.09 13.43 13.25
C ALA A 158 6.33 14.15 14.38
N GLU A 159 5.02 13.92 14.49
CA GLU A 159 4.17 14.49 15.56
C GLU A 159 4.57 13.97 16.94
N GLN A 160 4.91 12.70 17.09
CA GLN A 160 5.38 12.13 18.36
C GLN A 160 6.64 12.82 18.88
N TYR A 161 7.49 13.30 17.98
CA TYR A 161 8.68 14.08 18.33
C TYR A 161 8.45 15.60 18.29
N GLY A 162 7.18 16.04 18.27
CA GLY A 162 6.80 17.44 18.43
C GLY A 162 6.97 18.31 17.19
N ALA A 163 7.08 17.71 16.00
CA ALA A 163 7.06 18.45 14.75
C ALA A 163 5.66 19.01 14.44
N LYS A 164 5.62 20.06 13.62
CA LYS A 164 4.40 20.62 13.04
C LYS A 164 4.25 20.05 11.63
N VAL A 165 3.37 19.08 11.47
CA VAL A 165 3.16 18.41 10.20
C VAL A 165 2.19 19.18 9.31
N THR A 166 2.60 19.47 8.08
CA THR A 166 1.74 19.95 6.99
C THR A 166 1.31 18.76 6.14
N GLY A 167 0.00 18.60 5.94
CA GLY A 167 -0.56 17.57 5.06
C GLY A 167 -0.25 17.85 3.60
N VAL A 168 0.15 16.82 2.87
CA VAL A 168 0.36 16.80 1.42
C VAL A 168 -0.22 15.52 0.82
N ASP A 169 -0.48 15.52 -0.47
CA ASP A 169 -1.14 14.41 -1.14
C ASP A 169 -0.16 13.30 -1.57
N ASP A 170 1.09 13.69 -1.91
CA ASP A 170 2.10 12.75 -2.40
C ASP A 170 3.55 13.12 -2.02
N LEU A 171 4.48 12.21 -2.36
CA LEU A 171 5.92 12.35 -2.09
C LEU A 171 6.53 13.58 -2.78
N ASN A 172 6.16 13.88 -4.03
CA ASN A 172 6.79 14.94 -4.81
C ASN A 172 6.58 16.29 -4.13
N GLN A 173 5.38 16.53 -3.59
CA GLN A 173 5.07 17.73 -2.82
C GLN A 173 5.96 17.87 -1.59
N THR A 174 6.33 16.77 -0.91
CA THR A 174 7.24 16.85 0.25
C THR A 174 8.64 17.31 -0.15
N PHE A 175 9.19 16.78 -1.25
CA PHE A 175 10.50 17.19 -1.77
C PHE A 175 10.50 18.63 -2.29
N GLU A 176 9.42 19.06 -2.98
CA GLU A 176 9.29 20.45 -3.42
C GLU A 176 9.29 21.44 -2.24
N LEU A 177 8.56 21.12 -1.17
CA LEU A 177 8.53 21.93 0.04
C LEU A 177 9.90 21.96 0.74
N LEU A 178 10.59 20.82 0.81
CA LEU A 178 11.92 20.72 1.41
C LEU A 178 12.96 21.52 0.60
N LEU A 179 13.02 21.33 -0.70
CA LEU A 179 13.97 22.01 -1.59
C LEU A 179 13.72 23.53 -1.67
N SER A 180 12.46 23.97 -1.52
CA SER A 180 12.12 25.40 -1.44
C SER A 180 12.36 26.00 -0.06
N GLY A 181 12.78 25.23 0.95
CA GLY A 181 13.01 25.68 2.32
C GLY A 181 11.72 26.06 3.07
N ARG A 182 10.56 25.57 2.63
CA ARG A 182 9.27 25.80 3.31
C ARG A 182 9.06 24.88 4.51
N ILE A 183 9.76 23.74 4.53
CA ILE A 183 9.81 22.82 5.66
C ILE A 183 11.27 22.54 6.06
N ASP A 184 11.47 22.15 7.32
CA ASP A 184 12.78 21.83 7.88
C ASP A 184 13.20 20.39 7.54
N ALA A 185 12.23 19.49 7.45
CA ALA A 185 12.43 18.06 7.19
C ALA A 185 11.18 17.39 6.61
N THR A 186 11.37 16.23 5.98
CA THR A 186 10.31 15.24 5.72
C THR A 186 10.78 13.87 6.19
N LEU A 187 9.84 12.99 6.53
CA LEU A 187 10.13 11.61 6.90
C LEU A 187 9.61 10.69 5.80
N ASN A 188 10.40 9.68 5.44
CA ASN A 188 9.97 8.66 4.46
C ASN A 188 10.81 7.38 4.60
N ALA A 189 10.48 6.36 3.78
CA ALA A 189 11.29 5.18 3.61
C ALA A 189 12.72 5.55 3.17
N GLU A 190 13.75 4.94 3.77
CA GLU A 190 15.13 5.19 3.34
C GLU A 190 15.33 4.85 1.85
N MET A 191 14.64 3.85 1.32
CA MET A 191 14.70 3.46 -0.09
C MET A 191 14.18 4.54 -1.03
N THR A 192 13.17 5.28 -0.61
CA THR A 192 12.63 6.43 -1.35
C THR A 192 13.68 7.55 -1.49
N TYR A 193 14.44 7.81 -0.43
CA TYR A 193 15.55 8.78 -0.50
C TYR A 193 16.62 8.31 -1.49
N TYR A 194 17.05 7.05 -1.42
CA TYR A 194 18.09 6.55 -2.33
C TYR A 194 17.65 6.55 -3.79
N ASP A 195 16.40 6.21 -4.05
CA ASP A 195 15.83 6.26 -5.40
C ASP A 195 15.77 7.71 -5.92
N TYR A 196 15.30 8.65 -5.09
CA TYR A 196 15.28 10.07 -5.43
C TYR A 196 16.68 10.60 -5.74
N MET A 197 17.69 10.28 -4.92
CA MET A 197 19.07 10.70 -5.15
C MET A 197 19.71 10.06 -6.39
N LYS A 198 19.28 8.87 -6.78
CA LYS A 198 19.70 8.24 -8.04
C LYS A 198 19.16 9.01 -9.25
N ALA A 199 17.93 9.48 -9.19
CA ALA A 199 17.32 10.31 -10.24
C ALA A 199 17.81 11.77 -10.21
N HIS A 200 18.16 12.29 -9.02
CA HIS A 200 18.55 13.69 -8.78
C HIS A 200 19.86 13.78 -7.97
N PRO A 201 21.00 13.35 -8.53
CA PRO A 201 22.27 13.23 -7.78
C PRO A 201 22.79 14.56 -7.22
N GLU A 202 22.39 15.69 -7.79
CA GLU A 202 22.77 17.04 -7.35
C GLU A 202 21.76 17.66 -6.36
N ALA A 203 20.70 16.95 -5.99
CA ALA A 203 19.72 17.49 -5.05
C ALA A 203 20.37 17.79 -3.69
N PRO A 204 20.25 19.03 -3.15
CA PRO A 204 20.92 19.42 -1.92
C PRO A 204 20.17 18.92 -0.68
N ILE A 205 19.96 17.61 -0.57
CA ILE A 205 19.29 16.96 0.55
C ILE A 205 20.15 15.82 1.12
N LYS A 206 19.87 15.43 2.35
CA LYS A 206 20.54 14.30 3.03
C LYS A 206 19.60 13.56 3.97
N ILE A 207 19.92 12.32 4.29
CA ILE A 207 19.39 11.65 5.48
C ILE A 207 20.10 12.24 6.69
N ALA A 208 19.38 12.96 7.54
CA ALA A 208 19.88 13.51 8.80
C ALA A 208 19.82 12.49 9.94
N VAL A 209 18.75 11.69 9.95
CA VAL A 209 18.51 10.63 10.95
C VAL A 209 17.93 9.41 10.24
N LEU A 210 18.33 8.22 10.68
CA LEU A 210 17.76 6.95 10.27
C LEU A 210 17.35 6.17 11.51
N THR A 211 16.13 5.64 11.55
CA THR A 211 15.67 4.81 12.68
C THR A 211 16.54 3.56 12.81
N GLN A 212 16.74 3.10 14.06
CA GLN A 212 17.53 1.89 14.30
C GLN A 212 16.79 0.64 13.85
N ASP A 213 15.52 0.55 14.23
CA ASP A 213 14.67 -0.60 13.90
C ASP A 213 13.98 -0.37 12.54
N ALA A 214 13.88 -1.45 11.78
CA ALA A 214 13.11 -1.46 10.56
C ALA A 214 11.63 -1.74 10.85
N ASN A 215 10.76 -1.01 10.19
CA ASN A 215 9.33 -1.27 10.15
C ASN A 215 9.07 -2.56 9.38
N ARG A 216 8.09 -3.33 9.83
CA ARG A 216 7.58 -4.51 9.12
C ARG A 216 6.50 -4.06 8.14
N ILE A 217 6.68 -4.41 6.87
CA ILE A 217 5.75 -4.07 5.80
C ILE A 217 4.88 -5.28 5.48
N GLY A 218 3.57 -5.12 5.49
CA GLY A 218 2.61 -6.18 5.22
C GLY A 218 1.43 -5.71 4.38
N ILE A 219 0.59 -6.66 3.97
CA ILE A 219 -0.57 -6.43 3.13
C ILE A 219 -1.81 -6.39 4.00
N PRO A 220 -2.45 -5.21 4.20
CA PRO A 220 -3.70 -5.12 4.93
C PRO A 220 -4.87 -5.67 4.13
N MET A 221 -5.78 -6.31 4.84
CA MET A 221 -7.06 -6.82 4.39
C MET A 221 -8.14 -6.42 5.39
N ARG A 222 -9.40 -6.36 4.96
CA ARG A 222 -10.51 -6.14 5.90
C ARG A 222 -10.50 -7.23 6.97
N LYS A 223 -10.81 -6.85 8.20
CA LYS A 223 -11.08 -7.84 9.25
C LYS A 223 -12.41 -8.54 9.00
N GLY A 224 -12.41 -9.86 9.14
CA GLY A 224 -13.64 -10.63 9.04
C GLY A 224 -13.40 -12.08 8.66
N ALA A 225 -14.39 -12.93 8.95
CA ALA A 225 -14.31 -14.34 8.59
C ALA A 225 -14.29 -14.55 7.06
N GLU A 226 -14.86 -13.61 6.30
CA GLU A 226 -14.90 -13.64 4.85
C GLU A 226 -13.54 -13.44 4.18
N THR A 227 -12.57 -12.84 4.88
CA THR A 227 -11.22 -12.57 4.37
C THR A 227 -10.17 -13.55 4.91
N ALA A 228 -10.52 -14.42 5.85
CA ALA A 228 -9.57 -15.32 6.51
C ALA A 228 -8.85 -16.24 5.52
N SER A 229 -9.59 -16.86 4.58
CA SER A 229 -9.04 -17.74 3.54
C SER A 229 -8.12 -16.97 2.57
N LEU A 230 -8.47 -15.72 2.24
CA LEU A 230 -7.62 -14.86 1.41
C LEU A 230 -6.30 -14.55 2.13
N ARG A 231 -6.35 -14.19 3.41
CA ARG A 231 -5.14 -13.93 4.20
C ARG A 231 -4.22 -15.16 4.25
N GLU A 232 -4.77 -16.33 4.56
CA GLU A 232 -3.99 -17.57 4.57
C GLU A 232 -3.34 -17.87 3.21
N ALA A 233 -4.07 -17.63 2.11
CA ALA A 233 -3.57 -17.83 0.76
C ALA A 233 -2.47 -16.81 0.38
N VAL A 234 -2.62 -15.54 0.78
CA VAL A 234 -1.60 -14.50 0.60
C VAL A 234 -0.37 -14.80 1.43
N ASP A 235 -0.52 -15.20 2.70
CA ASP A 235 0.59 -15.59 3.57
C ASP A 235 1.38 -16.76 2.99
N LYS A 236 0.68 -17.79 2.49
CA LYS A 236 1.31 -18.92 1.81
C LYS A 236 2.06 -18.46 0.54
N ALA A 237 1.45 -17.61 -0.28
CA ALA A 237 2.09 -17.07 -1.48
C ALA A 237 3.38 -16.31 -1.14
N LEU A 238 3.34 -15.43 -0.13
CA LEU A 238 4.51 -14.68 0.33
C LEU A 238 5.62 -15.59 0.86
N GLN A 239 5.27 -16.63 1.62
CA GLN A 239 6.23 -17.62 2.13
C GLN A 239 6.91 -18.39 0.97
N GLU A 240 6.15 -18.79 -0.05
CA GLU A 240 6.70 -19.42 -1.24
C GLU A 240 7.62 -18.48 -2.03
N LEU A 241 7.21 -17.22 -2.24
CA LEU A 241 8.01 -16.18 -2.91
C LEU A 241 9.28 -15.80 -2.14
N ALA A 242 9.25 -15.88 -0.83
CA ALA A 242 10.44 -15.72 0.01
C ALA A 242 11.38 -16.92 -0.12
N ALA A 243 10.82 -18.15 -0.10
CA ALA A 243 11.59 -19.38 -0.16
C ALA A 243 12.27 -19.60 -1.54
N ASP A 244 11.61 -19.23 -2.64
CA ASP A 244 12.16 -19.36 -3.99
C ASP A 244 13.07 -18.19 -4.40
N GLY A 245 13.21 -17.16 -3.53
CA GLY A 245 14.10 -16.02 -3.72
C GLY A 245 13.48 -14.87 -4.54
N THR A 246 12.22 -14.97 -4.96
CA THR A 246 11.54 -13.93 -5.74
C THR A 246 11.50 -12.59 -4.99
N LEU A 247 11.11 -12.58 -3.71
CA LEU A 247 11.07 -11.33 -2.92
C LEU A 247 12.44 -10.68 -2.81
N SER A 248 13.51 -11.47 -2.61
CA SER A 248 14.89 -10.98 -2.57
C SER A 248 15.32 -10.38 -3.92
N ALA A 249 15.01 -11.07 -5.03
CA ALA A 249 15.35 -10.57 -6.36
C ALA A 249 14.62 -9.27 -6.71
N LEU A 250 13.33 -9.16 -6.37
CA LEU A 250 12.55 -7.93 -6.55
C LEU A 250 13.09 -6.80 -5.67
N SER A 251 13.43 -7.09 -4.42
CA SER A 251 14.02 -6.12 -3.49
C SER A 251 15.34 -5.56 -4.04
N ILE A 252 16.24 -6.41 -4.49
CA ILE A 252 17.50 -6.00 -5.12
C ILE A 252 17.26 -5.18 -6.40
N LYS A 253 16.28 -5.58 -7.23
CA LYS A 253 15.93 -4.88 -8.46
C LYS A 253 15.54 -3.43 -8.21
N TYR A 254 14.66 -3.19 -7.23
CA TYR A 254 14.09 -1.87 -6.98
C TYR A 254 14.85 -1.05 -5.95
N PHE A 255 15.38 -1.67 -4.92
CA PHE A 255 16.04 -0.99 -3.80
C PHE A 255 17.58 -1.08 -3.83
N GLY A 256 18.14 -1.96 -4.67
CA GLY A 256 19.58 -2.22 -4.70
C GLY A 256 20.09 -3.08 -3.55
N THR A 257 19.23 -3.42 -2.59
CA THR A 257 19.52 -4.22 -1.39
C THR A 257 18.40 -5.21 -1.12
N ASP A 258 18.70 -6.28 -0.36
CA ASP A 258 17.67 -7.26 0.04
C ASP A 258 16.96 -6.84 1.33
N ASN A 259 15.86 -6.14 1.19
CA ASN A 259 14.98 -5.71 2.28
C ASN A 259 13.79 -6.65 2.51
N SER A 260 13.79 -7.83 1.87
CA SER A 260 12.77 -8.87 2.09
C SER A 260 12.94 -9.61 3.42
N LYS A 261 14.04 -9.33 4.14
CA LYS A 261 14.42 -9.92 5.44
C LYS A 261 14.74 -8.81 6.43
N PRO A 262 14.59 -9.08 7.75
CA PRO A 262 14.97 -8.14 8.82
C PRO A 262 16.42 -7.72 8.78
#